data_a7d648ebdb710ca47c9ff88f6fff7f1f
#
_entry.id   a7d648ebdb710ca47c9ff88f6fff7f1f
#
_cell.length_a   1.000
_cell.length_b   1.000
_cell.length_c   1.000
_cell.angle_alpha   90.00
_cell.angle_beta   90.00
_cell.angle_gamma   90.00
#
_symmetry.space_group_name_H-M   'P 1'
#
loop_
_entity.id
_entity.type
_entity.pdbx_description
1 polymer ?
#
loop_
_entity_poly.entity_id
_entity_poly.type
_entity_poly.pdbx_seq_one_letter_code
_entity_poly.pdbx_strand_id
1 'polypeptide(L)'
;MLEEKAEELGRLLGQTDEYKALRRATETLREDQAVQKVLAEAERLAQEIERGAQQGNEPTKEQVEKYDQALQSVQGNSVYQQMIAADANFKKLMDKVNARIYEGIKKGAASPIITLG
;
A
#
# COMPACT_ATOMS: atom_id res chain seq x y z
N MET A 1 10.42 20.76 -18.14
CA MET A 1 9.65 21.66 -17.25
C MET A 1 8.56 20.91 -16.45
N LEU A 2 7.70 20.18 -17.10
CA LEU A 2 6.66 19.39 -16.41
C LEU A 2 7.27 18.30 -15.55
N GLU A 3 8.21 17.53 -16.09
CA GLU A 3 8.90 16.45 -15.38
C GLU A 3 9.67 16.98 -14.17
N GLU A 4 10.30 18.13 -14.31
CA GLU A 4 11.03 18.78 -13.22
C GLU A 4 10.13 19.19 -12.07
N LYS A 5 8.94 19.72 -12.40
CA LYS A 5 7.94 20.08 -11.40
C LYS A 5 7.40 18.83 -10.68
N ALA A 6 7.22 17.75 -11.41
CA ALA A 6 6.79 16.49 -10.83
C ALA A 6 7.85 15.92 -9.87
N GLU A 7 9.14 15.99 -10.22
CA GLU A 7 10.23 15.56 -9.35
C GLU A 7 10.33 16.41 -8.09
N GLU A 8 10.13 17.73 -8.23
CA GLU A 8 10.09 18.64 -7.11
C GLU A 8 8.99 18.27 -6.12
N LEU A 9 7.80 18.01 -6.64
CA LEU A 9 6.68 17.55 -5.82
C LEU A 9 7.02 16.22 -5.14
N GLY A 10 7.63 15.30 -5.86
CA GLY A 10 8.08 14.03 -5.31
C GLY A 10 9.06 14.19 -4.16
N ARG A 11 10.03 15.10 -4.32
CA ARG A 11 10.99 15.39 -3.24
C ARG A 11 10.31 15.91 -1.99
N LEU A 12 9.33 16.80 -2.14
CA LEU A 12 8.55 17.31 -1.02
C LEU A 12 7.76 16.21 -0.33
N LEU A 13 7.14 15.33 -1.11
CA LEU A 13 6.41 14.18 -0.58
C LEU A 13 7.32 13.23 0.21
N GLY A 14 8.53 13.01 -0.28
CA GLY A 14 9.51 12.16 0.41
C GLY A 14 9.99 12.74 1.73
N GLN A 15 9.79 14.04 1.95
CA GLN A 15 10.18 14.72 3.20
C GLN A 15 9.03 14.83 4.20
N THR A 16 7.83 14.39 3.84
CA THR A 16 6.68 14.45 4.73
C THR A 16 6.81 13.46 5.88
N ASP A 17 6.17 13.77 6.99
CA ASP A 17 6.11 12.87 8.14
C ASP A 17 5.40 11.56 7.77
N GLU A 18 4.38 11.65 6.93
CA GLU A 18 3.62 10.49 6.47
C GLU A 18 4.50 9.52 5.69
N TYR A 19 5.35 10.02 4.79
CA TYR A 19 6.25 9.15 4.03
C TYR A 19 7.34 8.55 4.92
N LYS A 20 7.90 9.35 5.81
CA LYS A 20 8.93 8.88 6.76
C LYS A 20 8.39 7.80 7.68
N ALA A 21 7.16 7.96 8.15
CA ALA A 21 6.50 6.96 8.98
C ALA A 21 6.27 5.66 8.22
N LEU A 22 5.82 5.76 6.96
CA LEU A 22 5.62 4.59 6.10
C LEU A 22 6.92 3.85 5.86
N ARG A 23 7.98 4.59 5.53
CA ARG A 23 9.30 4.00 5.30
C ARG A 23 9.82 3.26 6.53
N ARG A 24 9.71 3.90 7.69
CA ARG A 24 10.16 3.31 8.96
C ARG A 24 9.35 2.06 9.29
N ALA A 25 8.04 2.11 9.15
CA ALA A 25 7.16 0.98 9.43
C ALA A 25 7.44 -0.19 8.47
N THR A 26 7.69 0.11 7.20
CA THR A 26 8.00 -0.91 6.18
C THR A 26 9.35 -1.58 6.49
N GLU A 27 10.35 -0.82 6.90
CA GLU A 27 11.67 -1.35 7.30
C GLU A 27 11.55 -2.24 8.54
N THR A 28 10.80 -1.78 9.54
CA THR A 28 10.56 -2.56 10.76
C THR A 28 9.87 -3.88 10.45
N LEU A 29 8.88 -3.86 9.57
CA LEU A 29 8.16 -5.06 9.13
C LEU A 29 9.12 -6.03 8.43
N ARG A 30 9.95 -5.51 7.54
CA ARG A 30 10.91 -6.33 6.77
C ARG A 30 11.92 -7.04 7.67
N GLU A 31 12.34 -6.38 8.74
CA GLU A 31 13.35 -6.90 9.67
C GLU A 31 12.76 -7.81 10.76
N ASP A 32 11.46 -7.78 10.95
CA ASP A 32 10.80 -8.60 11.98
C ASP A 32 10.59 -10.01 11.47
N GLN A 33 11.41 -10.94 11.93
CA GLN A 33 11.39 -12.32 11.48
C GLN A 33 10.09 -13.04 11.85
N ALA A 34 9.53 -12.73 13.02
CA ALA A 34 8.29 -13.36 13.47
C ALA A 34 7.14 -13.01 12.53
N VAL A 35 7.01 -11.73 12.17
CA VAL A 35 5.98 -11.26 11.24
C VAL A 35 6.21 -11.85 9.84
N GLN A 36 7.47 -11.92 9.40
CA GLN A 36 7.78 -12.47 8.08
C GLN A 36 7.38 -13.95 7.97
N LYS A 37 7.57 -14.70 9.04
CA LYS A 37 7.13 -16.10 9.08
C LYS A 37 5.62 -16.24 8.97
N VAL A 38 4.88 -15.40 9.68
CA VAL A 38 3.41 -15.41 9.65
C VAL A 38 2.89 -15.04 8.28
N LEU A 39 3.48 -13.99 7.67
CA LEU A 39 3.11 -13.55 6.32
C LEU A 39 3.40 -14.65 5.28
N ALA A 40 4.57 -15.28 5.37
CA ALA A 40 4.95 -16.36 4.47
C ALA A 40 3.99 -17.54 4.58
N GLU A 41 3.59 -17.90 5.79
CA GLU A 41 2.64 -18.98 6.04
C GLU A 41 1.27 -18.68 5.46
N ALA A 42 0.77 -17.46 5.65
CA ALA A 42 -0.50 -17.04 5.07
C ALA A 42 -0.47 -17.10 3.55
N GLU A 43 0.63 -16.64 2.94
CA GLU A 43 0.80 -16.66 1.49
C GLU A 43 0.88 -18.10 0.97
N ARG A 44 1.63 -18.97 1.64
CA ARG A 44 1.73 -20.38 1.29
C ARG A 44 0.35 -21.06 1.27
N LEU A 45 -0.43 -20.81 2.33
CA LEU A 45 -1.77 -21.38 2.44
C LEU A 45 -2.72 -20.84 1.35
N ALA A 46 -2.63 -19.55 1.06
CA ALA A 46 -3.41 -18.94 -0.02
C ALA A 46 -3.08 -19.56 -1.37
N GLN A 47 -1.80 -19.78 -1.66
CA GLN A 47 -1.34 -20.39 -2.91
C GLN A 47 -1.79 -21.84 -3.02
N GLU A 48 -1.76 -22.58 -1.92
CA GLU A 48 -2.21 -23.97 -1.87
C GLU A 48 -3.70 -24.08 -2.21
N ILE A 49 -4.51 -23.19 -1.63
CA ILE A 49 -5.96 -23.14 -1.89
C ILE A 49 -6.22 -22.77 -3.35
N GLU A 50 -5.52 -21.77 -3.87
CA GLU A 50 -5.67 -21.34 -5.27
C GLU A 50 -5.28 -22.43 -6.25
N ARG A 51 -4.19 -23.12 -5.97
CA ARG A 51 -3.73 -24.24 -6.82
C ARG A 51 -4.77 -25.35 -6.86
N GLY A 52 -5.37 -25.68 -5.71
CA GLY A 52 -6.45 -26.63 -5.63
C GLY A 52 -7.67 -26.20 -6.46
N ALA A 53 -8.02 -24.92 -6.37
CA ALA A 53 -9.13 -24.36 -7.12
C ALA A 53 -8.91 -24.46 -8.63
N GLN A 54 -7.69 -24.23 -9.10
CA GLN A 54 -7.34 -24.36 -10.51
C GLN A 54 -7.48 -25.78 -11.00
N GLN A 55 -7.34 -26.77 -10.12
CA GLN A 55 -7.52 -28.19 -10.44
C GLN A 55 -8.97 -28.67 -10.26
N GLY A 56 -9.88 -27.74 -9.96
CA GLY A 56 -11.28 -28.04 -9.76
C GLY A 56 -11.62 -28.54 -8.37
N ASN A 57 -10.70 -28.44 -7.43
CA ASN A 57 -10.90 -28.88 -6.05
C ASN A 57 -11.29 -27.72 -5.15
N GLU A 58 -12.36 -27.89 -4.40
CA GLU A 58 -12.72 -26.90 -3.37
C GLU A 58 -11.75 -27.00 -2.20
N PRO A 59 -11.47 -25.88 -1.49
CA PRO A 59 -10.60 -25.94 -0.33
C PRO A 59 -11.23 -26.82 0.77
N THR A 60 -10.38 -27.61 1.43
CA THR A 60 -10.82 -28.42 2.56
C THR A 60 -11.14 -27.53 3.76
N LYS A 61 -11.93 -28.03 4.68
CA LYS A 61 -12.25 -27.34 5.92
C LYS A 61 -10.97 -27.01 6.70
N GLU A 62 -10.04 -27.95 6.74
CA GLU A 62 -8.75 -27.77 7.40
C GLU A 62 -7.93 -26.64 6.75
N GLN A 63 -7.89 -26.59 5.43
CA GLN A 63 -7.18 -25.52 4.71
C GLN A 63 -7.77 -24.14 5.02
N VAL A 64 -9.10 -24.02 5.04
CA VAL A 64 -9.77 -22.77 5.35
C VAL A 64 -9.47 -22.33 6.79
N GLU A 65 -9.54 -23.27 7.75
CA GLU A 65 -9.27 -22.95 9.15
C GLU A 65 -7.82 -22.49 9.36
N LYS A 66 -6.87 -23.18 8.75
CA LYS A 66 -5.45 -22.78 8.85
C LYS A 66 -5.21 -21.41 8.25
N TYR A 67 -5.82 -21.14 7.11
CA TYR A 67 -5.69 -19.85 6.44
C TYR A 67 -6.29 -18.74 7.29
N ASP A 68 -7.47 -18.96 7.84
CA ASP A 68 -8.12 -17.98 8.72
C ASP A 68 -7.29 -17.68 9.96
N GLN A 69 -6.70 -18.70 10.57
CA GLN A 69 -5.80 -18.53 11.72
C GLN A 69 -4.56 -17.73 11.35
N ALA A 70 -3.99 -18.01 10.19
CA ALA A 70 -2.81 -17.27 9.70
C ALA A 70 -3.16 -15.80 9.46
N LEU A 71 -4.31 -15.52 8.85
CA LEU A 71 -4.78 -14.15 8.63
C LEU A 71 -5.00 -13.41 9.95
N GLN A 72 -5.59 -14.06 10.94
CA GLN A 72 -5.79 -13.47 12.26
C GLN A 72 -4.46 -13.13 12.93
N SER A 73 -3.46 -14.01 12.78
CA SER A 73 -2.13 -13.76 13.31
C SER A 73 -1.46 -12.55 12.65
N VAL A 74 -1.62 -12.40 11.34
CA VAL A 74 -1.12 -11.24 10.61
C VAL A 74 -1.83 -9.97 11.08
N GLN A 75 -3.15 -9.99 11.10
CA GLN A 75 -3.97 -8.82 11.43
C GLN A 75 -3.78 -8.37 12.88
N GLY A 76 -3.51 -9.31 13.78
CA GLY A 76 -3.28 -9.03 15.19
C GLY A 76 -1.85 -8.60 15.51
N ASN A 77 -0.93 -8.67 14.56
CA ASN A 77 0.46 -8.31 14.78
C ASN A 77 0.63 -6.80 14.81
N SER A 78 1.24 -6.28 15.87
CA SER A 78 1.38 -4.82 16.06
C SER A 78 2.28 -4.17 15.01
N VAL A 79 3.34 -4.85 14.56
CA VAL A 79 4.24 -4.33 13.51
C VAL A 79 3.49 -4.21 12.19
N TYR A 80 2.70 -5.21 11.85
CA TYR A 80 1.87 -5.19 10.66
C TYR A 80 0.82 -4.08 10.73
N GLN A 81 0.15 -3.91 11.87
CA GLN A 81 -0.85 -2.86 12.07
C GLN A 81 -0.26 -1.47 11.92
N GLN A 82 0.95 -1.25 12.43
CA GLN A 82 1.65 0.03 12.27
C GLN A 82 1.95 0.34 10.81
N MET A 83 2.36 -0.66 10.05
CA MET A 83 2.62 -0.49 8.62
C MET A 83 1.34 -0.15 7.86
N ILE A 84 0.25 -0.84 8.15
CA ILE A 84 -1.04 -0.59 7.51
C ILE A 84 -1.53 0.83 7.83
N ALA A 85 -1.39 1.28 9.09
CA ALA A 85 -1.80 2.63 9.49
C ALA A 85 -0.95 3.70 8.77
N ALA A 86 0.37 3.49 8.69
CA ALA A 86 1.27 4.42 8.01
C ALA A 86 0.96 4.48 6.51
N ASP A 87 0.67 3.34 5.90
CA ASP A 87 0.28 3.26 4.49
C ASP A 87 -1.02 4.01 4.23
N ALA A 88 -2.02 3.83 5.09
CA ALA A 88 -3.30 4.53 4.98
C ALA A 88 -3.13 6.04 5.10
N ASN A 89 -2.28 6.50 6.01
CA ASN A 89 -2.00 7.93 6.19
C ASN A 89 -1.30 8.52 4.98
N PHE A 90 -0.35 7.81 4.41
CA PHE A 90 0.33 8.26 3.19
C PHE A 90 -0.63 8.30 2.00
N LYS A 91 -1.52 7.31 1.87
CA LYS A 91 -2.55 7.30 0.82
C LYS A 91 -3.48 8.50 0.93
N LYS A 92 -3.88 8.88 2.15
CA LYS A 92 -4.68 10.08 2.38
C LYS A 92 -3.96 11.34 1.91
N LEU A 93 -2.66 11.43 2.19
CA LEU A 93 -1.84 12.53 1.70
C LEU A 93 -1.82 12.56 0.17
N MET A 94 -1.60 11.41 -0.46
CA MET A 94 -1.58 11.31 -1.92
C MET A 94 -2.92 11.67 -2.53
N ASP A 95 -4.03 11.30 -1.89
CA ASP A 95 -5.37 11.69 -2.35
C ASP A 95 -5.53 13.21 -2.38
N LYS A 96 -5.05 13.89 -1.35
CA LYS A 96 -5.08 15.36 -1.29
C LYS A 96 -4.22 15.97 -2.38
N VAL A 97 -3.03 15.44 -2.59
CA VAL A 97 -2.12 15.92 -3.63
C VAL A 97 -2.75 15.73 -5.01
N ASN A 98 -3.31 14.56 -5.26
CA ASN A 98 -3.96 14.26 -6.53
C ASN A 98 -5.16 15.18 -6.78
N ALA A 99 -5.94 15.48 -5.75
CA ALA A 99 -7.07 16.42 -5.85
C ALA A 99 -6.59 17.81 -6.26
N ARG A 100 -5.47 18.27 -5.70
CA ARG A 100 -4.87 19.57 -6.08
C ARG A 100 -4.35 19.57 -7.50
N ILE A 101 -3.76 18.46 -7.93
CA ILE A 101 -3.31 18.32 -9.33
C ILE A 101 -4.50 18.43 -10.27
N TYR A 102 -5.62 17.75 -9.97
CA TYR A 102 -6.84 17.84 -10.79
C TYR A 102 -7.42 19.25 -10.81
N GLU A 103 -7.40 19.95 -9.68
CA GLU A 103 -7.82 21.35 -9.65
C GLU A 103 -6.95 22.22 -10.56
N GLY A 104 -5.63 21.96 -10.53
CA GLY A 104 -4.70 22.66 -11.41
C GLY A 104 -4.99 22.40 -12.88
N ILE A 105 -5.30 21.15 -13.23
CA ILE A 105 -5.67 20.78 -14.59
C ILE A 105 -6.89 21.58 -15.05
N LYS A 106 -7.92 21.63 -14.22
CA LYS A 106 -9.15 22.40 -14.54
C LYS A 106 -8.85 23.88 -14.74
N LYS A 107 -8.06 24.49 -13.88
CA LYS A 107 -7.70 25.90 -13.98
C LYS A 107 -6.87 26.18 -15.22
N GLY A 108 -5.93 25.29 -15.55
CA GLY A 108 -5.12 25.42 -16.75
C GLY A 108 -5.92 25.30 -18.01
N ALA A 109 -6.85 24.36 -18.06
CA ALA A 109 -7.72 24.15 -19.23
C ALA A 109 -8.72 25.31 -19.42
N ALA A 110 -9.15 25.92 -18.31
CA ALA A 110 -10.12 27.03 -18.37
C ALA A 110 -9.49 28.36 -18.78
N SER A 111 -8.16 28.50 -18.70
CA SER A 111 -7.47 29.76 -18.97
C SER A 111 -6.93 29.79 -20.39
N PRO A 112 -7.52 30.55 -21.32
CA PRO A 112 -7.00 30.65 -22.71
C PRO A 112 -5.61 31.26 -22.79
N ILE A 113 -5.23 32.09 -21.84
CA ILE A 113 -3.91 32.71 -21.82
C ILE A 113 -2.80 31.67 -21.65
N ILE A 114 -3.02 30.66 -20.82
CA ILE A 114 -2.07 29.59 -20.58
C ILE A 114 -1.89 28.70 -21.81
N THR A 115 -2.99 28.47 -22.56
CA THR A 115 -2.94 27.62 -23.76
C THR A 115 -2.23 28.30 -24.93
N LEU A 116 -2.12 29.60 -24.92
CA LEU A 116 -1.43 30.36 -25.96
C LEU A 116 0.05 30.53 -25.70
N GLY A 117 0.45 30.35 -24.49
CA GLY A 117 1.86 30.42 -24.09
C GLY A 117 2.66 29.18 -24.42
#